data_39242f6ee3ec8317f1d00449b0c69ffc
#
_entry.id   39242f6ee3ec8317f1d00449b0c69ffc
#
_cell.length_a   1.000
_cell.length_b   1.000
_cell.length_c   1.000
_cell.angle_alpha   90.00
_cell.angle_beta   90.00
_cell.angle_gamma   90.00
#
_symmetry.space_group_name_H-M   'P 1'
#
loop_
_entity.id
_entity.type
_entity.pdbx_description
1 polymer ?
#
loop_
_entity_poly.entity_id
_entity_poly.type
_entity_poly.pdbx_seq_one_letter_code
_entity_poly.pdbx_strand_id
1 'polypeptide(L)'
;MKTTDKDNKEKVAPKKSTDTKSSATKSTADKKSTSETKSTAGKVKAKSSAADGLRELFVDSLKDIYWAEKALTKALPKMQKNATNENLIAAIEDHLDVTNTQVDRLEQVFKIIGEKAVAKKCDAMDGLIKEGASIMEETEIGAVRDAGIIAASQKIEHYEIATYGTLVAFAKTLGEDEAAELLSVTLAEEKEADVTLTEAAYNTINFDAAEEGEEE
;
A
#
# COMPACT_ATOMS: atom_id res chain seq x y z
N MET A 1 11.16 -22.64 -55.92
CA MET A 1 12.44 -21.92 -55.92
C MET A 1 12.81 -21.72 -54.44
N LYS A 2 13.61 -22.61 -53.81
CA LYS A 2 15.07 -22.69 -53.70
C LYS A 2 15.69 -21.31 -53.60
N THR A 3 16.30 -20.95 -52.46
CA THR A 3 17.64 -21.26 -51.91
C THR A 3 17.74 -20.69 -50.48
N THR A 4 18.09 -21.45 -49.44
CA THR A 4 19.41 -21.81 -48.87
C THR A 4 20.31 -20.62 -48.49
N ASP A 5 20.66 -20.54 -47.25
CA ASP A 5 21.83 -20.92 -46.41
C ASP A 5 22.54 -19.67 -45.83
N LYS A 6 23.01 -19.57 -44.66
CA LYS A 6 24.09 -20.24 -43.93
C LYS A 6 24.32 -19.71 -42.55
N ASP A 7 24.64 -20.62 -41.67
CA ASP A 7 25.28 -20.50 -40.34
C ASP A 7 26.48 -19.55 -40.29
N ASN A 8 26.70 -18.94 -39.14
CA ASN A 8 28.06 -18.78 -38.64
C ASN A 8 28.12 -18.87 -37.10
N LYS A 9 28.75 -19.94 -36.68
CA LYS A 9 29.15 -20.25 -35.33
C LYS A 9 30.58 -19.77 -35.15
N GLU A 10 30.89 -18.96 -34.16
CA GLU A 10 32.28 -18.78 -33.76
C GLU A 10 32.44 -18.97 -32.25
N LYS A 11 33.16 -20.03 -31.95
CA LYS A 11 33.67 -20.44 -30.64
C LYS A 11 35.05 -19.83 -30.47
N VAL A 12 35.35 -19.20 -29.35
CA VAL A 12 36.73 -19.06 -28.89
C VAL A 12 36.81 -19.43 -27.38
N ALA A 13 37.67 -20.41 -27.13
CA ALA A 13 37.97 -20.98 -25.82
C ALA A 13 39.26 -20.34 -25.23
N PRO A 14 39.70 -20.74 -24.00
CA PRO A 14 40.39 -19.88 -23.04
C PRO A 14 41.91 -19.97 -23.09
N LYS A 15 42.60 -18.95 -22.55
CA LYS A 15 44.05 -19.02 -22.28
C LYS A 15 44.38 -19.03 -20.81
N LYS A 16 45.22 -19.98 -20.47
CA LYS A 16 45.79 -20.37 -19.18
C LYS A 16 47.20 -19.76 -19.03
N SER A 17 47.65 -19.68 -17.79
CA SER A 17 49.04 -19.59 -17.28
C SER A 17 49.57 -18.15 -17.02
N THR A 18 50.33 -17.87 -15.98
CA THR A 18 51.40 -18.65 -15.28
C THR A 18 51.67 -18.11 -13.89
N ASP A 19 52.06 -19.01 -13.00
CA ASP A 19 52.62 -18.77 -11.66
C ASP A 19 53.86 -17.90 -11.66
N THR A 20 54.05 -17.11 -10.60
CA THR A 20 55.38 -16.82 -10.08
C THR A 20 55.34 -16.74 -8.58
N LYS A 21 56.19 -17.52 -7.97
CA LYS A 21 56.49 -17.76 -6.56
C LYS A 21 57.68 -16.90 -6.18
N SER A 22 57.60 -16.12 -5.09
CA SER A 22 58.79 -15.73 -4.27
C SER A 22 58.32 -15.09 -2.97
N SER A 23 58.61 -15.68 -1.99
CA SER A 23 59.51 -15.75 -0.85
C SER A 23 59.16 -14.79 0.33
N ALA A 24 59.13 -15.44 1.46
CA ALA A 24 58.80 -14.99 2.80
C ALA A 24 59.80 -13.93 3.35
N THR A 25 59.23 -12.99 4.09
CA THR A 25 59.92 -12.38 5.22
C THR A 25 59.00 -12.24 6.42
N LYS A 26 59.42 -12.82 7.51
CA LYS A 26 58.81 -12.80 8.84
C LYS A 26 59.07 -11.43 9.48
N SER A 27 58.06 -10.73 9.93
CA SER A 27 58.19 -9.66 10.91
C SER A 27 57.10 -9.79 11.96
N THR A 28 57.52 -9.78 13.19
CA THR A 28 56.79 -10.00 14.42
C THR A 28 55.98 -8.79 14.88
N ALA A 29 54.81 -9.10 15.46
CA ALA A 29 54.10 -8.44 16.55
C ALA A 29 53.63 -7.01 16.37
N ASP A 30 52.26 -6.86 16.33
CA ASP A 30 51.59 -6.15 17.41
C ASP A 30 50.12 -6.51 17.40
N LYS A 31 49.66 -7.15 18.47
CA LYS A 31 48.23 -7.38 18.74
C LYS A 31 47.58 -6.04 19.14
N LYS A 32 47.01 -5.33 18.20
CA LYS A 32 46.07 -4.27 18.50
C LYS A 32 44.67 -4.87 18.39
N SER A 33 44.14 -5.20 19.56
CA SER A 33 42.71 -5.54 19.73
C SER A 33 41.85 -4.36 19.27
N THR A 34 41.39 -4.40 18.05
CA THR A 34 40.29 -3.55 17.62
C THR A 34 39.01 -4.27 18.03
N SER A 35 38.42 -3.84 19.16
CA SER A 35 37.06 -4.15 19.50
C SER A 35 36.18 -3.58 18.37
N GLU A 36 35.69 -4.46 17.50
CA GLU A 36 34.55 -4.12 16.62
C GLU A 36 33.36 -3.83 17.50
N THR A 37 33.16 -2.58 17.86
CA THR A 37 31.87 -2.07 18.32
C THR A 37 30.92 -2.18 17.14
N LYS A 38 30.24 -3.33 17.02
CA LYS A 38 29.07 -3.48 16.17
C LYS A 38 28.08 -2.40 16.57
N SER A 39 28.00 -1.34 15.78
CA SER A 39 26.99 -0.30 15.89
C SER A 39 25.60 -0.96 15.77
N THR A 40 24.93 -1.11 16.90
CA THR A 40 23.51 -1.49 16.99
C THR A 40 22.59 -0.28 16.87
N ALA A 41 23.13 0.88 16.49
CA ALA A 41 22.35 2.09 16.26
C ALA A 41 21.38 1.87 15.09
N GLY A 42 20.07 1.90 15.38
CA GLY A 42 19.01 1.84 14.39
C GLY A 42 18.19 0.54 14.37
N LYS A 43 18.54 -0.49 15.14
CA LYS A 43 17.68 -1.70 15.23
C LYS A 43 16.61 -1.51 16.30
N VAL A 44 15.34 -1.59 15.87
CA VAL A 44 14.19 -1.58 16.79
C VAL A 44 14.12 -2.93 17.51
N LYS A 45 13.96 -2.89 18.84
CA LYS A 45 13.74 -4.11 19.64
C LYS A 45 12.28 -4.54 19.49
N ALA A 46 12.06 -5.79 19.09
CA ALA A 46 10.72 -6.36 19.02
C ALA A 46 10.05 -6.40 20.41
N LYS A 47 8.73 -6.13 20.43
CA LYS A 47 7.89 -6.31 21.62
C LYS A 47 7.67 -7.80 21.88
N SER A 48 7.27 -8.18 23.10
CA SER A 48 6.93 -9.56 23.45
C SER A 48 5.72 -10.13 22.70
N SER A 49 4.87 -9.22 22.16
CA SER A 49 3.70 -9.55 21.34
C SER A 49 3.97 -9.37 19.84
N ALA A 50 5.22 -9.25 19.42
CA ALA A 50 5.55 -9.13 18.00
C ALA A 50 5.25 -10.46 17.29
N ALA A 51 4.73 -10.35 16.06
CA ALA A 51 4.57 -11.50 15.18
C ALA A 51 5.95 -12.15 14.95
N ASP A 52 6.05 -13.46 15.10
CA ASP A 52 7.26 -14.24 14.87
C ASP A 52 7.21 -15.04 13.56
N GLY A 53 6.08 -14.97 12.82
CA GLY A 53 5.89 -15.59 11.52
C GLY A 53 5.01 -14.75 10.57
N LEU A 54 5.06 -15.15 9.28
CA LEU A 54 4.28 -14.45 8.24
C LEU A 54 2.76 -14.58 8.48
N ARG A 55 2.31 -15.72 9.05
CA ARG A 55 0.89 -15.92 9.34
C ARG A 55 0.38 -14.94 10.39
N GLU A 56 1.12 -14.76 11.48
CA GLU A 56 0.76 -13.81 12.53
C GLU A 56 0.73 -12.38 11.99
N LEU A 57 1.71 -12.01 11.15
CA LEU A 57 1.75 -10.70 10.49
C LEU A 57 0.55 -10.52 9.55
N PHE A 58 0.19 -11.54 8.77
CA PHE A 58 -0.99 -11.53 7.89
C PHE A 58 -2.27 -11.31 8.68
N VAL A 59 -2.48 -12.10 9.75
CA VAL A 59 -3.68 -11.99 10.61
C VAL A 59 -3.74 -10.62 11.30
N ASP A 60 -2.62 -10.10 11.78
CA ASP A 60 -2.55 -8.77 12.39
C ASP A 60 -2.87 -7.66 11.39
N SER A 61 -2.38 -7.78 10.15
CA SER A 61 -2.68 -6.84 9.07
C SER A 61 -4.14 -6.91 8.63
N LEU A 62 -4.76 -8.10 8.63
CA LEU A 62 -6.20 -8.24 8.39
C LEU A 62 -7.04 -7.56 9.47
N LYS A 63 -6.65 -7.65 10.74
CA LYS A 63 -7.34 -6.96 11.84
C LYS A 63 -7.22 -5.45 11.74
N ASP A 64 -6.08 -4.97 11.24
CA ASP A 64 -5.81 -3.55 11.03
C ASP A 64 -6.69 -2.98 9.91
N ILE A 65 -6.71 -3.62 8.73
CA ILE A 65 -7.56 -3.17 7.62
C ILE A 65 -9.05 -3.34 7.95
N TYR A 66 -9.45 -4.38 8.66
CA TYR A 66 -10.83 -4.55 9.09
C TYR A 66 -11.32 -3.40 9.99
N TRP A 67 -10.43 -2.86 10.84
CA TRP A 67 -10.74 -1.64 11.58
C TRP A 67 -10.83 -0.43 10.65
N ALA A 68 -9.95 -0.31 9.68
CA ALA A 68 -9.90 0.78 8.73
C ALA A 68 -11.21 0.89 7.93
N GLU A 69 -11.66 -0.20 7.33
CA GLU A 69 -12.94 -0.28 6.61
C GLU A 69 -14.13 0.17 7.48
N LYS A 70 -14.21 -0.37 8.71
CA LYS A 70 -15.27 0.02 9.67
C LYS A 70 -15.19 1.47 10.12
N ALA A 71 -14.05 2.09 10.07
CA ALA A 71 -13.90 3.52 10.34
C ALA A 71 -14.35 4.35 9.13
N LEU A 72 -14.07 3.88 7.91
CA LEU A 72 -14.50 4.51 6.66
C LEU A 72 -16.02 4.50 6.49
N THR A 73 -16.72 3.43 6.86
CA THR A 73 -18.21 3.44 6.83
C THR A 73 -18.82 4.57 7.65
N LYS A 74 -18.06 5.18 8.58
CA LYS A 74 -18.48 6.32 9.41
C LYS A 74 -17.92 7.66 8.91
N ALA A 75 -16.81 7.63 8.20
CA ALA A 75 -16.15 8.83 7.69
C ALA A 75 -16.76 9.27 6.35
N LEU A 76 -17.01 8.33 5.43
CA LEU A 76 -17.56 8.61 4.10
C LEU A 76 -18.89 9.40 4.13
N PRO A 77 -19.89 9.10 5.00
CA PRO A 77 -21.10 9.90 5.09
C PRO A 77 -20.87 11.35 5.53
N LYS A 78 -19.76 11.62 6.23
CA LYS A 78 -19.41 13.00 6.62
C LYS A 78 -18.77 13.73 5.43
N MET A 79 -17.90 13.06 4.70
CA MET A 79 -17.29 13.61 3.48
C MET A 79 -18.35 13.91 2.44
N GLN A 80 -19.29 12.99 2.17
CA GLN A 80 -20.43 13.18 1.29
C GLN A 80 -21.26 14.43 1.62
N LYS A 81 -21.56 14.65 2.91
CA LYS A 81 -22.34 15.82 3.37
C LYS A 81 -21.63 17.15 3.22
N ASN A 82 -20.31 17.14 3.08
CA ASN A 82 -19.48 18.33 2.94
C ASN A 82 -19.04 18.58 1.50
N ALA A 83 -19.30 17.64 0.58
CA ALA A 83 -19.12 17.81 -0.85
C ALA A 83 -20.29 18.59 -1.48
N THR A 84 -20.03 19.33 -2.57
CA THR A 84 -21.02 20.12 -3.30
C THR A 84 -21.21 19.64 -4.73
N ASN A 85 -20.18 19.06 -5.35
CA ASN A 85 -20.26 18.51 -6.70
C ASN A 85 -21.06 17.20 -6.71
N GLU A 86 -22.09 17.11 -7.54
CA GLU A 86 -23.01 15.97 -7.60
C GLU A 86 -22.31 14.66 -7.98
N ASN A 87 -21.31 14.71 -8.86
CA ASN A 87 -20.56 13.51 -9.25
C ASN A 87 -19.67 13.00 -8.10
N LEU A 88 -19.06 13.92 -7.34
CA LEU A 88 -18.28 13.56 -6.16
C LEU A 88 -19.18 12.99 -5.06
N ILE A 89 -20.35 13.57 -4.82
CA ILE A 89 -21.34 13.06 -3.87
C ILE A 89 -21.75 11.63 -4.23
N ALA A 90 -22.07 11.38 -5.51
CA ALA A 90 -22.46 10.06 -6.01
C ALA A 90 -21.28 9.05 -5.87
N ALA A 91 -20.06 9.45 -6.25
CA ALA A 91 -18.89 8.59 -6.12
C ALA A 91 -18.62 8.16 -4.66
N ILE A 92 -18.77 9.08 -3.70
CA ILE A 92 -18.60 8.77 -2.27
C ILE A 92 -19.74 7.86 -1.77
N GLU A 93 -20.98 8.04 -2.26
CA GLU A 93 -22.12 7.19 -1.90
C GLU A 93 -21.93 5.77 -2.42
N ASP A 94 -21.57 5.60 -3.69
CA ASP A 94 -21.27 4.30 -4.31
C ASP A 94 -20.11 3.61 -3.57
N HIS A 95 -19.05 4.36 -3.24
CA HIS A 95 -17.92 3.82 -2.50
C HIS A 95 -18.29 3.38 -1.07
N LEU A 96 -19.20 4.07 -0.40
CA LEU A 96 -19.72 3.63 0.90
C LEU A 96 -20.41 2.27 0.82
N ASP A 97 -21.19 2.02 -0.23
CA ASP A 97 -21.86 0.73 -0.44
C ASP A 97 -20.83 -0.39 -0.73
N VAL A 98 -19.80 -0.07 -1.51
CA VAL A 98 -18.66 -0.97 -1.77
C VAL A 98 -17.91 -1.27 -0.46
N THR A 99 -17.59 -0.26 0.34
CA THR A 99 -16.90 -0.40 1.65
C THR A 99 -17.69 -1.33 2.61
N ASN A 100 -19.01 -1.19 2.65
CA ASN A 100 -19.84 -2.13 3.45
C ASN A 100 -19.70 -3.57 2.95
N THR A 101 -19.66 -3.78 1.64
CA THR A 101 -19.44 -5.12 1.05
C THR A 101 -18.04 -5.66 1.35
N GLN A 102 -17.03 -4.80 1.41
CA GLN A 102 -15.65 -5.14 1.75
C GLN A 102 -15.50 -5.55 3.22
N VAL A 103 -16.22 -4.88 4.13
CA VAL A 103 -16.32 -5.32 5.54
C VAL A 103 -16.84 -6.76 5.62
N ASP A 104 -17.94 -7.06 4.91
CA ASP A 104 -18.52 -8.41 4.88
C ASP A 104 -17.55 -9.43 4.24
N ARG A 105 -16.82 -9.03 3.21
CA ARG A 105 -15.80 -9.85 2.55
C ARG A 105 -14.62 -10.15 3.46
N LEU A 106 -14.17 -9.20 4.26
CA LEU A 106 -13.13 -9.43 5.28
C LEU A 106 -13.61 -10.42 6.36
N GLU A 107 -14.89 -10.37 6.78
CA GLU A 107 -15.45 -11.35 7.71
C GLU A 107 -15.43 -12.75 7.12
N GLN A 108 -15.69 -12.90 5.80
CA GLN A 108 -15.53 -14.16 5.09
C GLN A 108 -14.07 -14.62 5.05
N VAL A 109 -13.13 -13.74 4.77
CA VAL A 109 -11.69 -14.05 4.80
C VAL A 109 -11.28 -14.58 6.18
N PHE A 110 -11.67 -13.92 7.27
CA PHE A 110 -11.39 -14.39 8.63
C PHE A 110 -11.96 -15.81 8.87
N LYS A 111 -13.18 -16.06 8.40
CA LYS A 111 -13.82 -17.38 8.53
C LYS A 111 -13.06 -18.46 7.77
N ILE A 112 -12.63 -18.18 6.53
CA ILE A 112 -11.88 -19.10 5.66
C ILE A 112 -10.56 -19.51 6.32
N ILE A 113 -9.81 -18.55 6.84
CA ILE A 113 -8.50 -18.81 7.47
C ILE A 113 -8.61 -19.31 8.92
N GLY A 114 -9.83 -19.52 9.45
CA GLY A 114 -10.09 -20.06 10.80
C GLY A 114 -9.82 -19.07 11.93
N GLU A 115 -9.86 -17.77 11.66
CA GLU A 115 -9.59 -16.70 12.62
C GLU A 115 -10.87 -15.93 13.00
N LYS A 116 -10.81 -15.18 14.10
CA LYS A 116 -11.92 -14.31 14.52
C LYS A 116 -11.77 -12.93 13.90
N ALA A 117 -12.84 -12.40 13.34
CA ALA A 117 -12.93 -11.01 12.87
C ALA A 117 -12.91 -10.04 14.05
N VAL A 118 -11.73 -9.66 14.50
CA VAL A 118 -11.50 -8.70 15.59
C VAL A 118 -10.76 -7.48 15.04
N ALA A 119 -11.41 -6.32 15.10
CA ALA A 119 -10.79 -5.08 14.65
C ALA A 119 -9.67 -4.63 15.60
N LYS A 120 -8.53 -4.24 15.04
CA LYS A 120 -7.39 -3.63 15.73
C LYS A 120 -7.20 -2.24 15.17
N LYS A 121 -7.18 -1.22 16.04
CA LYS A 121 -7.08 0.17 15.59
C LYS A 121 -5.90 0.38 14.63
N CYS A 122 -6.21 0.91 13.46
CA CYS A 122 -5.23 1.33 12.46
C CYS A 122 -4.87 2.80 12.68
N ASP A 123 -3.63 3.06 13.08
CA ASP A 123 -3.15 4.43 13.31
C ASP A 123 -2.99 5.20 11.99
N ALA A 124 -2.69 4.52 10.88
CA ALA A 124 -2.58 5.14 9.57
C ALA A 124 -3.95 5.65 9.10
N MET A 125 -4.98 4.80 9.06
CA MET A 125 -6.33 5.20 8.66
C MET A 125 -6.93 6.25 9.59
N ASP A 126 -6.73 6.13 10.91
CA ASP A 126 -7.15 7.15 11.89
C ASP A 126 -6.52 8.51 11.58
N GLY A 127 -5.27 8.53 11.13
CA GLY A 127 -4.57 9.74 10.68
C GLY A 127 -5.16 10.31 9.40
N LEU A 128 -5.40 9.48 8.39
CA LEU A 128 -5.98 9.89 7.10
C LEU A 128 -7.40 10.46 7.26
N ILE A 129 -8.24 9.82 8.06
CA ILE A 129 -9.59 10.31 8.37
C ILE A 129 -9.54 11.68 9.08
N LYS A 130 -8.60 11.87 10.00
CA LYS A 130 -8.41 13.16 10.68
C LYS A 130 -7.92 14.25 9.72
N GLU A 131 -7.00 13.91 8.81
CA GLU A 131 -6.53 14.84 7.79
C GLU A 131 -7.68 15.28 6.87
N GLY A 132 -8.53 14.35 6.43
CA GLY A 132 -9.73 14.68 5.65
C GLY A 132 -10.70 15.59 6.42
N ALA A 133 -10.88 15.35 7.73
CA ALA A 133 -11.69 16.22 8.57
C ALA A 133 -11.10 17.64 8.69
N SER A 134 -9.78 17.76 8.89
CA SER A 134 -9.10 19.07 8.92
C SER A 134 -9.23 19.84 7.61
N ILE A 135 -9.10 19.16 6.46
CA ILE A 135 -9.29 19.78 5.14
C ILE A 135 -10.69 20.37 5.00
N MET A 136 -11.74 19.65 5.43
CA MET A 136 -13.12 20.15 5.39
C MET A 136 -13.35 21.34 6.33
N GLU A 137 -12.60 21.45 7.45
CA GLU A 137 -12.67 22.57 8.38
C GLU A 137 -11.87 23.78 7.89
N GLU A 138 -10.82 23.58 7.11
CA GLU A 138 -9.88 24.62 6.67
C GLU A 138 -10.20 25.17 5.27
N THR A 139 -11.26 24.68 4.59
CA THR A 139 -11.68 25.13 3.26
C THR A 139 -13.11 25.68 3.30
N GLU A 140 -13.38 26.71 2.51
CA GLU A 140 -14.75 27.18 2.27
C GLU A 140 -15.57 26.13 1.51
N ILE A 141 -16.89 26.17 1.67
CA ILE A 141 -17.80 25.26 0.95
C ILE A 141 -17.83 25.65 -0.53
N GLY A 142 -17.52 24.72 -1.41
CA GLY A 142 -17.43 24.92 -2.85
C GLY A 142 -16.41 23.99 -3.50
N ALA A 143 -15.97 24.34 -4.70
CA ALA A 143 -15.08 23.50 -5.50
C ALA A 143 -13.71 23.30 -4.84
N VAL A 144 -13.20 24.29 -4.09
CA VAL A 144 -11.94 24.14 -3.33
C VAL A 144 -12.04 23.06 -2.27
N ARG A 145 -13.17 23.00 -1.54
CA ARG A 145 -13.41 21.92 -0.58
C ARG A 145 -13.56 20.56 -1.26
N ASP A 146 -14.27 20.49 -2.37
CA ASP A 146 -14.45 19.27 -3.15
C ASP A 146 -13.10 18.73 -3.65
N ALA A 147 -12.22 19.57 -4.15
CA ALA A 147 -10.85 19.20 -4.52
C ALA A 147 -10.06 18.69 -3.31
N GLY A 148 -10.23 19.32 -2.14
CA GLY A 148 -9.63 18.88 -0.88
C GLY A 148 -10.14 17.51 -0.43
N ILE A 149 -11.44 17.25 -0.55
CA ILE A 149 -12.07 15.95 -0.24
C ILE A 149 -11.50 14.87 -1.18
N ILE A 150 -11.38 15.12 -2.47
CA ILE A 150 -10.75 14.18 -3.42
C ILE A 150 -9.32 13.89 -3.00
N ALA A 151 -8.52 14.91 -2.70
CA ALA A 151 -7.13 14.71 -2.30
C ALA A 151 -6.98 13.87 -1.02
N ALA A 152 -7.89 14.03 -0.05
CA ALA A 152 -7.93 13.21 1.16
C ALA A 152 -8.38 11.78 0.85
N SER A 153 -9.41 11.60 0.02
CA SER A 153 -9.93 10.29 -0.40
C SER A 153 -8.86 9.49 -1.13
N GLN A 154 -8.17 10.08 -2.12
CA GLN A 154 -7.10 9.37 -2.85
C GLN A 154 -5.96 8.88 -1.95
N LYS A 155 -5.63 9.57 -0.87
CA LYS A 155 -4.67 9.07 0.12
C LYS A 155 -5.19 7.83 0.84
N ILE A 156 -6.49 7.77 1.11
CA ILE A 156 -7.16 6.60 1.69
C ILE A 156 -7.10 5.43 0.71
N GLU A 157 -7.52 5.63 -0.55
CA GLU A 157 -7.46 4.58 -1.59
C GLU A 157 -6.03 4.02 -1.75
N HIS A 158 -5.02 4.90 -1.82
CA HIS A 158 -3.62 4.46 -1.93
C HIS A 158 -3.14 3.67 -0.72
N TYR A 159 -3.60 4.00 0.49
CA TYR A 159 -3.35 3.17 1.68
C TYR A 159 -4.00 1.78 1.52
N GLU A 160 -5.25 1.71 1.07
CA GLU A 160 -6.00 0.46 0.89
C GLU A 160 -5.42 -0.38 -0.24
N ILE A 161 -5.10 0.22 -1.38
CA ILE A 161 -4.40 -0.46 -2.50
C ILE A 161 -3.08 -1.09 -2.04
N ALA A 162 -2.25 -0.36 -1.28
CA ALA A 162 -1.00 -0.89 -0.77
C ALA A 162 -1.22 -2.03 0.23
N THR A 163 -2.20 -1.88 1.11
CA THR A 163 -2.54 -2.85 2.15
C THR A 163 -3.11 -4.13 1.53
N TYR A 164 -4.14 -4.03 0.68
CA TYR A 164 -4.75 -5.20 0.02
C TYR A 164 -3.77 -5.90 -0.92
N GLY A 165 -2.93 -5.15 -1.65
CA GLY A 165 -1.86 -5.72 -2.47
C GLY A 165 -0.90 -6.58 -1.65
N THR A 166 -0.52 -6.12 -0.47
CA THR A 166 0.32 -6.85 0.48
C THR A 166 -0.39 -8.08 1.04
N LEU A 167 -1.66 -7.95 1.46
CA LEU A 167 -2.47 -9.05 1.98
C LEU A 167 -2.68 -10.16 0.95
N VAL A 168 -2.94 -9.82 -0.31
CA VAL A 168 -3.01 -10.80 -1.42
C VAL A 168 -1.69 -11.55 -1.56
N ALA A 169 -0.55 -10.85 -1.50
CA ALA A 169 0.76 -11.49 -1.61
C ALA A 169 1.03 -12.42 -0.41
N PHE A 170 0.68 -12.01 0.81
CA PHE A 170 0.83 -12.85 2.00
C PHE A 170 -0.07 -14.09 1.93
N ALA A 171 -1.36 -13.93 1.57
CA ALA A 171 -2.29 -15.03 1.44
C ALA A 171 -1.79 -16.08 0.43
N LYS A 172 -1.36 -15.67 -0.77
CA LYS A 172 -0.77 -16.56 -1.77
C LYS A 172 0.49 -17.28 -1.26
N THR A 173 1.36 -16.57 -0.54
CA THR A 173 2.58 -17.17 0.02
C THR A 173 2.28 -18.21 1.10
N LEU A 174 1.19 -18.02 1.83
CA LEU A 174 0.74 -18.93 2.89
C LEU A 174 -0.13 -20.09 2.37
N GLY A 175 -0.49 -20.10 1.07
CA GLY A 175 -1.37 -21.09 0.48
C GLY A 175 -2.85 -20.90 0.83
N GLU A 176 -3.24 -19.70 1.25
CA GLU A 176 -4.62 -19.29 1.55
C GLU A 176 -5.27 -18.75 0.26
N ASP A 177 -5.41 -19.62 -0.76
CA ASP A 177 -5.80 -19.21 -2.13
C ASP A 177 -7.22 -18.59 -2.18
N GLU A 178 -8.19 -19.17 -1.47
CA GLU A 178 -9.57 -18.65 -1.42
C GLU A 178 -9.61 -17.25 -0.77
N ALA A 179 -8.84 -17.04 0.29
CA ALA A 179 -8.68 -15.71 0.90
C ALA A 179 -8.01 -14.72 -0.06
N ALA A 180 -6.99 -15.15 -0.80
CA ALA A 180 -6.31 -14.32 -1.79
C ALA A 180 -7.24 -13.88 -2.92
N GLU A 181 -8.15 -14.74 -3.37
CA GLU A 181 -9.16 -14.39 -4.39
C GLU A 181 -10.08 -13.29 -3.89
N LEU A 182 -10.66 -13.43 -2.68
CA LEU A 182 -11.53 -12.42 -2.09
C LEU A 182 -10.79 -11.07 -1.90
N LEU A 183 -9.59 -11.08 -1.36
CA LEU A 183 -8.78 -9.87 -1.17
C LEU A 183 -8.40 -9.21 -2.50
N SER A 184 -8.24 -10.00 -3.58
CA SER A 184 -7.95 -9.46 -4.91
C SER A 184 -9.14 -8.72 -5.51
N VAL A 185 -10.38 -9.11 -5.19
CA VAL A 185 -11.58 -8.39 -5.61
C VAL A 185 -11.59 -7.01 -4.98
N THR A 186 -11.40 -6.91 -3.66
CA THR A 186 -11.30 -5.61 -2.97
C THR A 186 -10.18 -4.76 -3.57
N LEU A 187 -8.98 -5.32 -3.77
CA LEU A 187 -7.88 -4.58 -4.40
C LEU A 187 -8.24 -3.99 -5.77
N ALA A 188 -9.08 -4.66 -6.54
CA ALA A 188 -9.54 -4.13 -7.83
C ALA A 188 -10.55 -2.99 -7.65
N GLU A 189 -11.44 -3.10 -6.69
CA GLU A 189 -12.43 -2.08 -6.33
C GLU A 189 -11.75 -0.78 -5.86
N GLU A 190 -10.72 -0.86 -4.98
CA GLU A 190 -9.97 0.32 -4.53
C GLU A 190 -9.24 1.04 -5.67
N LYS A 191 -8.69 0.28 -6.61
CA LYS A 191 -8.07 0.87 -7.80
C LYS A 191 -9.07 1.57 -8.71
N GLU A 192 -10.29 1.05 -8.81
CA GLU A 192 -11.38 1.66 -9.57
C GLU A 192 -11.85 2.95 -8.89
N ALA A 193 -11.96 2.95 -7.55
CA ALA A 193 -12.31 4.14 -6.78
C ALA A 193 -11.28 5.27 -6.95
N ASP A 194 -9.98 4.97 -6.89
CA ASP A 194 -8.90 5.95 -7.14
C ASP A 194 -8.97 6.55 -8.54
N VAL A 195 -9.27 5.73 -9.56
CA VAL A 195 -9.45 6.21 -10.95
C VAL A 195 -10.69 7.11 -11.03
N THR A 196 -11.82 6.74 -10.43
CA THR A 196 -13.05 7.53 -10.40
C THR A 196 -12.82 8.90 -9.77
N LEU A 197 -12.11 8.96 -8.65
CA LEU A 197 -11.74 10.22 -7.99
C LEU A 197 -10.82 11.07 -8.88
N THR A 198 -9.85 10.45 -9.55
CA THR A 198 -8.96 11.13 -10.50
C THR A 198 -9.76 11.76 -11.66
N GLU A 199 -10.70 11.02 -12.24
CA GLU A 199 -11.56 11.51 -13.31
C GLU A 199 -12.45 12.67 -12.84
N ALA A 200 -13.04 12.59 -11.65
CA ALA A 200 -13.83 13.68 -11.08
C ALA A 200 -12.98 14.96 -10.89
N ALA A 201 -11.74 14.82 -10.40
CA ALA A 201 -10.81 15.92 -10.21
C ALA A 201 -10.47 16.62 -11.54
N TYR A 202 -10.06 15.85 -12.56
CA TYR A 202 -9.56 16.40 -13.82
C TYR A 202 -10.66 16.85 -14.78
N ASN A 203 -11.88 16.34 -14.68
CA ASN A 203 -12.94 16.70 -15.61
C ASN A 203 -13.57 18.07 -15.30
N THR A 204 -13.71 18.42 -14.01
CA THR A 204 -14.37 19.68 -13.61
C THR A 204 -13.80 20.28 -12.32
N ILE A 205 -13.75 19.55 -11.23
CA ILE A 205 -13.60 20.07 -9.86
C ILE A 205 -12.33 20.91 -9.67
N ASN A 206 -11.18 20.46 -10.21
CA ASN A 206 -9.93 21.22 -10.08
C ASN A 206 -9.94 22.54 -10.89
N PHE A 207 -10.66 22.56 -12.01
CA PHE A 207 -10.81 23.79 -12.80
C PHE A 207 -11.72 24.78 -12.10
N ASP A 208 -12.88 24.30 -11.61
CA ASP A 208 -13.83 25.12 -10.85
C ASP A 208 -13.15 25.70 -9.58
N ALA A 209 -12.35 24.88 -8.88
CA ALA A 209 -11.59 25.32 -7.70
C ALA A 209 -10.52 26.39 -8.03
N ALA A 210 -9.93 26.33 -9.21
CA ALA A 210 -8.96 27.35 -9.65
C ALA A 210 -9.66 28.69 -9.99
N GLU A 211 -10.84 28.62 -10.59
CA GLU A 211 -11.63 29.81 -10.92
C GLU A 211 -12.18 30.50 -9.67
N GLU A 212 -12.69 29.76 -8.67
CA GLU A 212 -13.13 30.32 -7.38
C GLU A 212 -12.04 31.15 -6.69
N GLY A 213 -10.76 30.76 -6.81
CA GLY A 213 -9.64 31.46 -6.21
C GLY A 213 -9.21 32.76 -6.92
N GLU A 214 -9.71 33.01 -8.11
CA GLU A 214 -9.41 34.25 -8.89
C GLU A 214 -10.47 35.36 -8.71
N GLU A 215 -11.65 35.06 -8.16
CA GLU A 215 -12.74 36.01 -7.96
C GLU A 215 -12.67 36.80 -6.64
N GLU A 216 -11.73 36.50 -5.73
CA GLU A 216 -11.47 37.24 -4.48
C GLU A 216 -10.31 38.26 -4.65
#